data_a22abd0f371aa2d75dbf6927101fd327
#
_entry.id   a22abd0f371aa2d75dbf6927101fd327
#
_cell.length_a   1.000
_cell.length_b   1.000
_cell.length_c   1.000
_cell.angle_alpha   90.00
_cell.angle_beta   90.00
_cell.angle_gamma   90.00
#
_symmetry.space_group_name_H-M   'P 1'
#
loop_
_entity.id
_entity.type
_entity.pdbx_description
1 polymer ?
#
loop_
_entity_poly.entity_id
_entity_poly.type
_entity_poly.pdbx_seq_one_letter_code
_entity_poly.pdbx_strand_id
1 'polypeptide(L)'
;MTGNRDEFHARPTAALAPWQDEPSIIGGRDLRSGGGWAGAGRAGRMAVVTNVRDPLAAQAGPSRGALVADFLRGREPAAVHMDRLAGIAAAYAPFNLLLADSDSLEYLGNHPAERQTLGPGVHGMSNGALDAPWPKTRRLMAALSTWLDDDGVGSVSQSERALTPDLTPLWNALADEHRPADSDLPDTGIGLERERWLSPSFIRGDDYGTRASTVLLIDAQGHGQMHERRFGAQGVFLGESNVAF
;
A
#
# COMPACT_ATOMS: atom_id res chain seq x y z
N MET A 1 -6.13 5.21 -2.69
CA MET A 1 -5.07 4.62 -1.83
C MET A 1 -3.80 5.47 -1.93
N THR A 2 -3.12 5.68 -0.82
CA THR A 2 -1.82 6.35 -0.80
C THR A 2 -0.90 5.60 0.19
N GLY A 3 0.38 5.40 -0.17
CA GLY A 3 1.29 4.63 0.69
C GLY A 3 2.73 4.57 0.19
N ASN A 4 3.63 4.26 1.12
CA ASN A 4 5.04 4.05 0.85
C ASN A 4 5.39 2.56 0.87
N ARG A 5 6.36 2.19 0.05
CA ARG A 5 7.07 0.92 0.13
C ARG A 5 8.49 1.15 0.66
N ASP A 6 8.76 0.57 1.81
CA ASP A 6 10.09 0.56 2.41
C ASP A 6 10.75 -0.80 2.17
N GLU A 7 11.97 -0.81 1.67
CA GLU A 7 12.69 -2.03 1.30
C GLU A 7 14.20 -1.77 1.19
N PHE A 8 15.00 -2.83 1.19
CA PHE A 8 16.42 -2.75 0.88
C PHE A 8 16.67 -2.21 -0.53
N HIS A 9 17.58 -1.25 -0.67
CA HIS A 9 17.89 -0.63 -1.96
C HIS A 9 18.48 -1.64 -2.96
N ALA A 10 19.19 -2.66 -2.48
CA ALA A 10 19.72 -3.74 -3.30
C ALA A 10 18.65 -4.70 -3.87
N ARG A 11 17.38 -4.63 -3.39
CA ARG A 11 16.31 -5.50 -3.89
C ARG A 11 15.86 -5.06 -5.29
N PRO A 12 16.01 -5.89 -6.32
CA PRO A 12 15.67 -5.51 -7.69
C PRO A 12 14.16 -5.30 -7.82
N THR A 13 13.78 -4.15 -8.39
CA THR A 13 12.38 -3.71 -8.48
C THR A 13 12.16 -3.02 -9.82
N ALA A 14 11.08 -3.36 -10.53
CA ALA A 14 10.60 -2.62 -11.68
C ALA A 14 9.68 -1.46 -11.25
N ALA A 15 9.74 -0.37 -12.00
CA ALA A 15 8.86 0.78 -11.82
C ALA A 15 7.41 0.43 -12.13
N LEU A 16 6.49 1.29 -11.66
CA LEU A 16 5.10 1.27 -12.07
C LEU A 16 4.95 1.21 -13.59
N ALA A 17 4.33 0.15 -14.05
CA ALA A 17 3.94 -0.09 -15.45
C ALA A 17 2.91 -1.21 -15.52
N PRO A 18 2.21 -1.42 -16.64
CA PRO A 18 1.60 -2.70 -16.96
C PRO A 18 2.68 -3.80 -16.97
N TRP A 19 2.42 -4.93 -16.31
CA TRP A 19 3.42 -6.01 -16.25
C TRP A 19 3.61 -6.65 -17.62
N GLN A 20 4.85 -6.91 -18.00
CA GLN A 20 5.20 -7.37 -19.34
C GLN A 20 4.55 -8.75 -19.69
N ASP A 21 4.49 -9.67 -18.72
CA ASP A 21 3.92 -11.01 -18.85
C ASP A 21 2.42 -11.07 -18.51
N GLU A 22 1.88 -10.02 -17.87
CA GLU A 22 0.46 -9.89 -17.51
C GLU A 22 0.03 -8.42 -17.57
N PRO A 23 -0.18 -7.85 -18.78
CA PRO A 23 -0.47 -6.42 -18.95
C PRO A 23 -1.77 -5.94 -18.29
N SER A 24 -2.61 -6.84 -17.81
CA SER A 24 -3.80 -6.51 -17.04
C SER A 24 -3.50 -6.11 -15.60
N ILE A 25 -2.28 -6.35 -15.12
CA ILE A 25 -1.81 -5.91 -13.81
C ILE A 25 -0.96 -4.66 -13.99
N ILE A 26 -1.32 -3.60 -13.27
CA ILE A 26 -0.62 -2.32 -13.23
C ILE A 26 -0.04 -2.14 -11.84
N GLY A 27 1.27 -1.93 -11.74
CA GLY A 27 1.94 -1.73 -10.45
C GLY A 27 3.46 -1.84 -10.57
N GLY A 28 4.16 -1.44 -9.51
CA GLY A 28 5.56 -1.78 -9.34
C GLY A 28 5.73 -3.28 -9.13
N ARG A 29 6.87 -3.83 -9.56
CA ARG A 29 7.10 -5.27 -9.46
C ARG A 29 8.38 -5.59 -8.71
N ASP A 30 8.30 -6.49 -7.75
CA ASP A 30 9.44 -7.11 -7.12
C ASP A 30 10.05 -8.16 -8.05
N LEU A 31 11.21 -7.88 -8.61
CA LEU A 31 11.85 -8.76 -9.59
C LEU A 31 12.50 -10.00 -8.96
N ARG A 32 12.67 -10.03 -7.64
CA ARG A 32 13.20 -11.18 -6.92
C ARG A 32 12.14 -12.28 -6.72
N SER A 33 10.91 -11.87 -6.39
CA SER A 33 9.81 -12.80 -6.09
C SER A 33 8.72 -12.83 -7.17
N GLY A 34 8.77 -11.92 -8.13
CA GLY A 34 7.82 -11.85 -9.25
C GLY A 34 6.46 -11.23 -8.93
N GLY A 35 6.18 -10.90 -7.65
CA GLY A 35 4.92 -10.31 -7.19
C GLY A 35 4.97 -8.79 -7.07
N GLY A 36 3.92 -8.20 -6.49
CA GLY A 36 3.80 -6.77 -6.20
C GLY A 36 3.53 -6.49 -4.73
N TRP A 37 3.58 -5.21 -4.34
CA TRP A 37 3.18 -4.75 -3.00
C TRP A 37 1.85 -3.99 -3.03
N ALA A 38 1.57 -3.33 -4.15
CA ALA A 38 0.33 -2.64 -4.46
C ALA A 38 0.14 -2.67 -5.97
N GLY A 39 -1.10 -2.71 -6.41
CA GLY A 39 -1.41 -2.68 -7.82
C GLY A 39 -2.90 -2.53 -8.10
N ALA A 40 -3.17 -2.24 -9.37
CA ALA A 40 -4.51 -2.19 -9.93
C ALA A 40 -4.65 -3.26 -11.03
N GLY A 41 -5.88 -3.65 -11.28
CA GLY A 41 -6.25 -4.61 -12.31
C GLY A 41 -7.48 -4.17 -13.08
N ARG A 42 -7.98 -5.04 -13.94
CA ARG A 42 -9.19 -4.78 -14.72
C ARG A 42 -10.39 -4.48 -13.83
N ALA A 43 -11.32 -3.66 -14.33
CA ALA A 43 -12.59 -3.33 -13.66
C ALA A 43 -12.40 -2.75 -12.25
N GLY A 44 -11.40 -1.89 -12.06
CA GLY A 44 -11.18 -1.21 -10.80
C GLY A 44 -10.69 -2.10 -9.65
N ARG A 45 -10.19 -3.29 -9.92
CA ARG A 45 -9.61 -4.16 -8.89
C ARG A 45 -8.34 -3.52 -8.31
N MET A 46 -8.19 -3.57 -7.00
CA MET A 46 -7.03 -3.08 -6.28
C MET A 46 -6.56 -4.12 -5.26
N ALA A 47 -5.25 -4.23 -5.09
CA ALA A 47 -4.66 -5.05 -4.05
C ALA A 47 -3.45 -4.35 -3.41
N VAL A 48 -3.33 -4.44 -2.09
CA VAL A 48 -2.20 -3.90 -1.33
C VAL A 48 -1.83 -4.87 -0.22
N VAL A 49 -0.55 -5.17 -0.07
CA VAL A 49 -0.03 -6.01 1.01
C VAL A 49 1.04 -5.27 1.81
N THR A 50 0.99 -5.39 3.14
CA THR A 50 2.07 -4.97 4.03
C THR A 50 2.55 -6.15 4.88
N ASN A 51 3.80 -6.07 5.31
CA ASN A 51 4.34 -7.02 6.29
C ASN A 51 3.88 -6.63 7.69
N VAL A 52 3.56 -7.58 8.53
CA VAL A 52 3.44 -7.33 9.97
C VAL A 52 4.83 -7.43 10.61
N ARG A 53 5.13 -6.49 11.50
CA ARG A 53 6.40 -6.40 12.20
C ARG A 53 6.33 -7.23 13.48
N ASP A 54 6.80 -8.46 13.40
CA ASP A 54 7.00 -9.34 14.54
C ASP A 54 8.30 -10.12 14.32
N PRO A 55 9.36 -9.82 15.10
CA PRO A 55 10.65 -10.50 14.97
C PRO A 55 10.63 -11.97 15.44
N LEU A 56 9.62 -12.36 16.20
CA LEU A 56 9.46 -13.73 16.72
C LEU A 56 8.65 -14.61 15.78
N ALA A 57 7.89 -14.01 14.85
CA ALA A 57 7.09 -14.77 13.91
C ALA A 57 7.94 -15.41 12.81
N ALA A 58 7.53 -16.59 12.35
CA ALA A 58 8.19 -17.27 11.25
C ALA A 58 8.13 -16.43 9.97
N GLN A 59 9.29 -16.21 9.36
CA GLN A 59 9.41 -15.45 8.10
C GLN A 59 9.44 -16.38 6.87
N ALA A 60 9.16 -17.65 7.05
CA ALA A 60 9.10 -18.65 5.97
C ALA A 60 7.72 -18.63 5.30
N GLY A 61 7.65 -19.22 4.11
CA GLY A 61 6.40 -19.39 3.36
C GLY A 61 6.44 -18.77 1.97
N PRO A 62 5.32 -18.80 1.25
CA PRO A 62 5.20 -18.18 -0.06
C PRO A 62 5.40 -16.67 -0.01
N SER A 63 5.75 -16.08 -1.15
CA SER A 63 5.89 -14.62 -1.25
C SER A 63 4.54 -13.92 -1.03
N ARG A 64 4.50 -12.96 -0.09
CA ARG A 64 3.30 -12.13 0.13
C ARG A 64 2.93 -11.31 -1.11
N GLY A 65 3.90 -10.97 -1.95
CA GLY A 65 3.65 -10.30 -3.23
C GLY A 65 2.84 -11.13 -4.22
N ALA A 66 2.81 -12.46 -4.07
CA ALA A 66 1.94 -13.34 -4.86
C ALA A 66 0.46 -13.09 -4.54
N LEU A 67 0.12 -12.75 -3.29
CA LEU A 67 -1.25 -12.44 -2.88
C LEU A 67 -1.87 -11.30 -3.70
N VAL A 68 -1.07 -10.26 -3.96
CA VAL A 68 -1.46 -9.13 -4.82
C VAL A 68 -1.63 -9.59 -6.27
N ALA A 69 -0.63 -10.29 -6.82
CA ALA A 69 -0.65 -10.73 -8.20
C ALA A 69 -1.79 -11.70 -8.51
N ASP A 70 -2.04 -12.66 -7.62
CA ASP A 70 -3.06 -13.69 -7.81
C ASP A 70 -4.46 -13.11 -7.81
N PHE A 71 -4.75 -12.15 -6.91
CA PHE A 71 -6.02 -11.45 -6.94
C PHE A 71 -6.18 -10.61 -8.20
N LEU A 72 -5.20 -9.80 -8.57
CA LEU A 72 -5.30 -8.91 -9.74
C LEU A 72 -5.40 -9.67 -11.06
N ARG A 73 -4.80 -10.84 -11.15
CA ARG A 73 -4.91 -11.75 -12.30
C ARG A 73 -6.29 -12.41 -12.40
N GLY A 74 -6.91 -12.67 -11.25
CA GLY A 74 -8.17 -13.37 -11.13
C GLY A 74 -9.39 -12.52 -11.54
N ARG A 75 -10.55 -13.17 -11.56
CA ARG A 75 -11.85 -12.53 -11.85
C ARG A 75 -12.89 -12.81 -10.78
N GLU A 76 -12.58 -13.62 -9.79
CA GLU A 76 -13.49 -13.90 -8.68
C GLU A 76 -13.70 -12.65 -7.83
N PRO A 77 -14.89 -12.45 -7.22
CA PRO A 77 -15.13 -11.32 -6.32
C PRO A 77 -14.12 -11.27 -5.17
N ALA A 78 -13.80 -10.05 -4.70
CA ALA A 78 -12.81 -9.83 -3.64
C ALA A 78 -13.19 -10.61 -2.37
N ALA A 79 -14.46 -10.62 -1.97
CA ALA A 79 -14.94 -11.36 -0.82
C ALA A 79 -14.70 -12.88 -0.96
N VAL A 80 -15.00 -13.46 -2.12
CA VAL A 80 -14.81 -14.90 -2.39
C VAL A 80 -13.32 -15.26 -2.38
N HIS A 81 -12.48 -14.42 -3.03
CA HIS A 81 -11.04 -14.61 -3.00
C HIS A 81 -10.48 -14.58 -1.59
N MET A 82 -10.95 -13.62 -0.79
CA MET A 82 -10.52 -13.43 0.58
C MET A 82 -10.91 -14.61 1.49
N ASP A 83 -12.13 -15.15 1.33
CA ASP A 83 -12.59 -16.32 2.09
C ASP A 83 -11.73 -17.57 1.79
N ARG A 84 -11.42 -17.78 0.50
CA ARG A 84 -10.54 -18.87 0.10
C ARG A 84 -9.12 -18.69 0.66
N LEU A 85 -8.60 -17.47 0.63
CA LEU A 85 -7.27 -17.14 1.12
C LEU A 85 -7.15 -17.29 2.63
N ALA A 86 -8.19 -16.94 3.39
CA ALA A 86 -8.22 -17.08 4.84
C ALA A 86 -7.92 -18.52 5.30
N GLY A 87 -8.37 -19.52 4.52
CA GLY A 87 -8.11 -20.94 4.79
C GLY A 87 -6.63 -21.35 4.68
N ILE A 88 -5.80 -20.58 3.98
CA ILE A 88 -4.37 -20.88 3.76
C ILE A 88 -3.43 -19.78 4.27
N ALA A 89 -3.98 -18.71 4.84
CA ALA A 89 -3.22 -17.52 5.24
C ALA A 89 -2.09 -17.82 6.24
N ALA A 90 -2.28 -18.83 7.11
CA ALA A 90 -1.26 -19.26 8.07
C ALA A 90 0.02 -19.82 7.43
N ALA A 91 0.00 -20.20 6.15
CA ALA A 91 1.19 -20.66 5.43
C ALA A 91 2.14 -19.51 5.05
N TYR A 92 1.69 -18.27 5.11
CA TYR A 92 2.49 -17.09 4.79
C TYR A 92 3.15 -16.50 6.03
N ALA A 93 4.31 -15.87 5.84
CA ALA A 93 4.86 -14.98 6.85
C ALA A 93 3.84 -13.85 7.18
N PRO A 94 3.88 -13.24 8.38
CA PRO A 94 2.92 -12.23 8.81
C PRO A 94 2.66 -11.12 7.80
N PHE A 95 1.37 -10.87 7.50
CA PHE A 95 0.93 -9.86 6.53
C PHE A 95 -0.40 -9.23 6.90
N ASN A 96 -0.64 -8.05 6.32
CA ASN A 96 -1.95 -7.45 6.12
C ASN A 96 -2.20 -7.34 4.62
N LEU A 97 -3.41 -7.62 4.18
CA LEU A 97 -3.84 -7.57 2.80
C LEU A 97 -5.16 -6.82 2.69
N LEU A 98 -5.21 -5.86 1.76
CA LEU A 98 -6.45 -5.22 1.31
C LEU A 98 -6.71 -5.62 -0.14
N LEU A 99 -7.92 -6.06 -0.43
CA LEU A 99 -8.41 -6.34 -1.77
C LEU A 99 -9.68 -5.52 -2.00
N ALA A 100 -9.79 -4.88 -3.15
CA ALA A 100 -11.01 -4.18 -3.57
C ALA A 100 -11.41 -4.55 -4.97
N ASP A 101 -12.71 -4.55 -5.20
CA ASP A 101 -13.35 -4.58 -6.51
C ASP A 101 -14.54 -3.58 -6.52
N SER A 102 -15.45 -3.69 -7.49
CA SER A 102 -16.65 -2.83 -7.58
C SER A 102 -17.58 -2.98 -6.40
N ASP A 103 -17.56 -4.10 -5.70
CA ASP A 103 -18.59 -4.51 -4.74
C ASP A 103 -18.15 -4.35 -3.30
N SER A 104 -16.86 -4.52 -3.01
CA SER A 104 -16.37 -4.52 -1.64
C SER A 104 -14.90 -4.13 -1.49
N LEU A 105 -14.55 -3.70 -0.28
CA LEU A 105 -13.19 -3.55 0.22
C LEU A 105 -13.00 -4.58 1.36
N GLU A 106 -12.09 -5.52 1.14
CA GLU A 106 -11.86 -6.64 2.03
C GLU A 106 -10.48 -6.57 2.68
N TYR A 107 -10.42 -6.85 3.96
CA TYR A 107 -9.18 -6.93 4.73
C TYR A 107 -8.94 -8.35 5.24
N LEU A 108 -7.69 -8.79 5.21
CA LEU A 108 -7.21 -10.00 5.86
C LEU A 108 -5.84 -9.75 6.49
N GLY A 109 -5.76 -9.93 7.80
CA GLY A 109 -4.50 -10.12 8.53
C GLY A 109 -4.34 -11.58 8.92
N ASN A 110 -3.13 -12.11 8.89
CA ASN A 110 -2.87 -13.45 9.43
C ASN A 110 -2.13 -13.42 10.77
N HIS A 111 -1.79 -12.22 11.27
CA HIS A 111 -1.04 -12.08 12.52
C HIS A 111 -1.35 -10.76 13.27
N PRO A 112 -2.33 -10.76 14.21
CA PRO A 112 -3.30 -11.83 14.50
C PRO A 112 -4.22 -12.11 13.31
N ALA A 113 -4.82 -13.31 13.30
CA ALA A 113 -5.76 -13.68 12.24
C ALA A 113 -7.05 -12.85 12.38
N GLU A 114 -7.34 -12.07 11.35
CA GLU A 114 -8.50 -11.19 11.32
C GLU A 114 -8.98 -11.03 9.88
N ARG A 115 -10.29 -11.03 9.67
CA ARG A 115 -10.95 -10.79 8.39
C ARG A 115 -12.11 -9.83 8.56
N GLN A 116 -12.17 -8.81 7.72
CA GLN A 116 -13.23 -7.80 7.74
C GLN A 116 -13.62 -7.37 6.32
N THR A 117 -14.91 -7.07 6.12
CA THR A 117 -15.35 -6.22 5.02
C THR A 117 -15.38 -4.78 5.54
N LEU A 118 -14.67 -3.89 4.89
CA LEU A 118 -14.54 -2.50 5.33
C LEU A 118 -15.62 -1.63 4.71
N GLY A 119 -16.24 -0.81 5.56
CA GLY A 119 -17.20 0.21 5.12
C GLY A 119 -16.51 1.45 4.52
N PRO A 120 -17.29 2.42 4.01
CA PRO A 120 -16.77 3.71 3.58
C PRO A 120 -16.03 4.42 4.70
N GLY A 121 -14.87 4.99 4.38
CA GLY A 121 -14.03 5.71 5.33
C GLY A 121 -12.57 5.72 4.93
N VAL A 122 -11.74 6.34 5.79
CA VAL A 122 -10.28 6.31 5.66
C VAL A 122 -9.73 5.25 6.58
N HIS A 123 -9.09 4.25 6.02
CA HIS A 123 -8.48 3.13 6.74
C HIS A 123 -6.97 3.16 6.59
N GLY A 124 -6.24 2.78 7.65
CA GLY A 124 -4.79 2.81 7.70
C GLY A 124 -4.17 1.43 7.90
N MET A 125 -3.21 1.08 7.04
CA MET A 125 -2.50 -0.19 7.11
C MET A 125 -0.99 0.04 7.04
N SER A 126 -0.28 -0.39 8.09
CA SER A 126 1.18 -0.33 8.18
C SER A 126 1.74 -1.72 8.52
N ASN A 127 2.69 -1.79 9.45
CA ASN A 127 3.31 -3.03 9.90
C ASN A 127 2.68 -3.61 11.19
N GLY A 128 1.56 -3.07 11.65
CA GLY A 128 0.72 -3.55 12.74
C GLY A 128 -0.66 -3.95 12.24
N ALA A 129 -1.63 -4.09 13.15
CA ALA A 129 -3.02 -4.34 12.80
C ALA A 129 -3.62 -3.22 11.93
N LEU A 130 -4.73 -3.52 11.27
CA LEU A 130 -5.53 -2.50 10.56
C LEU A 130 -5.91 -1.39 11.55
N ASP A 131 -5.84 -0.16 11.08
CA ASP A 131 -6.17 1.06 11.84
C ASP A 131 -5.41 1.21 13.17
N ALA A 132 -4.30 0.45 13.35
CA ALA A 132 -3.44 0.62 14.50
C ALA A 132 -3.00 2.08 14.64
N PRO A 133 -3.07 2.66 15.87
CA PRO A 133 -2.88 4.10 16.07
C PRO A 133 -1.42 4.54 16.01
N TRP A 134 -0.64 3.94 15.11
CA TRP A 134 0.75 4.35 14.93
C TRP A 134 0.84 5.77 14.39
N PRO A 135 1.76 6.59 14.89
CA PRO A 135 1.85 8.00 14.53
C PRO A 135 1.87 8.26 13.02
N LYS A 136 2.70 7.52 12.25
CA LYS A 136 2.77 7.67 10.80
C LYS A 136 1.44 7.30 10.10
N THR A 137 0.77 6.26 10.57
CA THR A 137 -0.52 5.83 10.00
C THR A 137 -1.58 6.91 10.24
N ARG A 138 -1.71 7.39 11.48
CA ARG A 138 -2.67 8.45 11.83
C ARG A 138 -2.43 9.75 11.05
N ARG A 139 -1.16 10.16 10.90
CA ARG A 139 -0.80 11.37 10.15
C ARG A 139 -1.16 11.24 8.66
N LEU A 140 -0.87 10.11 8.04
CA LEU A 140 -1.22 9.87 6.64
C LEU A 140 -2.73 9.74 6.44
N MET A 141 -3.45 9.08 7.34
CA MET A 141 -4.92 9.02 7.32
C MET A 141 -5.54 10.41 7.43
N ALA A 142 -5.04 11.25 8.36
CA ALA A 142 -5.52 12.63 8.50
C ALA A 142 -5.27 13.46 7.23
N ALA A 143 -4.08 13.34 6.64
CA ALA A 143 -3.76 14.05 5.40
C ALA A 143 -4.66 13.60 4.23
N LEU A 144 -4.93 12.29 4.13
CA LEU A 144 -5.85 11.76 3.12
C LEU A 144 -7.28 12.23 3.35
N SER A 145 -7.75 12.23 4.61
CA SER A 145 -9.08 12.74 4.94
C SER A 145 -9.23 14.21 4.57
N THR A 146 -8.29 15.06 4.97
CA THR A 146 -8.29 16.49 4.60
C THR A 146 -8.29 16.66 3.08
N TRP A 147 -7.46 15.91 2.36
CA TRP A 147 -7.41 15.99 0.90
C TRP A 147 -8.74 15.58 0.25
N LEU A 148 -9.42 14.56 0.78
CA LEU A 148 -10.74 14.14 0.29
C LEU A 148 -11.83 15.19 0.56
N ASP A 149 -11.72 15.91 1.69
CA ASP A 149 -12.68 16.95 2.09
C ASP A 149 -12.47 18.25 1.30
N ASP A 150 -11.22 18.66 1.06
CA ASP A 150 -10.85 19.95 0.46
C ASP A 150 -10.97 19.98 -1.06
N ASP A 151 -10.49 18.95 -1.76
CA ASP A 151 -10.40 18.95 -3.22
C ASP A 151 -11.61 18.34 -3.91
N GLY A 152 -12.64 18.08 -3.15
CA GLY A 152 -13.90 17.79 -3.79
C GLY A 152 -13.80 16.69 -4.84
N VAL A 153 -13.32 15.49 -4.44
CA VAL A 153 -13.76 14.29 -5.15
C VAL A 153 -15.30 14.24 -5.20
N GLY A 154 -15.96 15.10 -4.37
CA GLY A 154 -17.40 15.30 -4.35
C GLY A 154 -17.98 16.37 -5.28
N SER A 155 -17.20 17.19 -5.98
CA SER A 155 -17.71 18.29 -6.82
C SER A 155 -17.46 18.13 -8.33
N VAL A 156 -17.18 16.92 -8.81
CA VAL A 156 -17.17 16.68 -10.25
C VAL A 156 -18.60 16.65 -10.75
N SER A 157 -19.14 17.84 -11.03
CA SER A 157 -20.33 17.96 -11.87
C SER A 157 -20.02 17.33 -13.23
N GLN A 158 -20.99 16.60 -13.76
CA GLN A 158 -20.92 15.79 -14.98
C GLN A 158 -20.73 16.59 -16.28
N SER A 159 -19.89 17.60 -16.32
CA SER A 159 -19.60 18.33 -17.55
C SER A 159 -18.13 18.78 -17.59
N GLU A 160 -17.41 18.12 -18.47
CA GLU A 160 -16.23 18.61 -19.17
C GLU A 160 -14.96 18.91 -18.36
N ARG A 161 -13.96 18.09 -18.62
CA ARG A 161 -12.56 18.06 -18.24
C ARG A 161 -12.27 17.30 -16.94
N ALA A 162 -11.65 16.14 -17.13
CA ALA A 162 -10.88 15.46 -16.10
C ALA A 162 -9.79 16.41 -15.58
N LEU A 163 -10.12 17.25 -14.60
CA LEU A 163 -9.11 17.94 -13.79
C LEU A 163 -8.39 16.80 -13.03
N THR A 164 -7.17 16.53 -13.40
CA THR A 164 -6.31 15.68 -12.57
C THR A 164 -6.21 16.32 -11.20
N PRO A 165 -6.63 15.65 -10.13
CA PRO A 165 -6.60 16.26 -8.80
C PRO A 165 -5.16 16.65 -8.42
N ASP A 166 -5.02 17.72 -7.64
CA ASP A 166 -3.72 18.08 -7.08
C ASP A 166 -3.30 17.02 -6.04
N LEU A 167 -2.29 16.24 -6.36
CA LEU A 167 -1.74 15.21 -5.48
C LEU A 167 -0.63 15.75 -4.56
N THR A 168 -0.30 17.04 -4.64
CA THR A 168 0.79 17.65 -3.85
C THR A 168 0.62 17.42 -2.34
N PRO A 169 -0.56 17.58 -1.73
CA PRO A 169 -0.74 17.31 -0.30
C PRO A 169 -0.43 15.85 0.09
N LEU A 170 -0.81 14.90 -0.77
CA LEU A 170 -0.54 13.48 -0.53
C LEU A 170 0.95 13.16 -0.67
N TRP A 171 1.63 13.74 -1.67
CA TRP A 171 3.09 13.61 -1.82
C TRP A 171 3.85 14.17 -0.63
N ASN A 172 3.41 15.32 -0.09
CA ASN A 172 4.01 15.91 1.11
C ASN A 172 3.82 15.00 2.33
N ALA A 173 2.64 14.41 2.50
CA ALA A 173 2.37 13.49 3.59
C ALA A 173 3.18 12.18 3.48
N LEU A 174 3.39 11.67 2.25
CA LEU A 174 4.23 10.50 1.99
C LEU A 174 5.72 10.80 2.22
N ALA A 175 6.16 12.05 2.00
CA ALA A 175 7.54 12.49 2.22
C ALA A 175 7.83 12.92 3.67
N ASP A 176 6.89 12.72 4.60
CA ASP A 176 7.02 13.12 6.00
C ASP A 176 8.09 12.28 6.73
N GLU A 177 9.15 12.94 7.18
CA GLU A 177 10.26 12.37 7.93
C GLU A 177 10.12 12.59 9.45
N HIS A 178 8.95 13.04 9.91
CA HIS A 178 8.72 13.31 11.33
C HIS A 178 8.92 12.05 12.18
N ARG A 179 9.74 12.19 13.22
CA ARG A 179 9.95 11.17 14.26
C ARG A 179 9.14 11.56 15.50
N PRO A 180 8.13 10.76 15.88
CA PRO A 180 7.34 11.03 17.09
C PRO A 180 8.18 10.83 18.36
N ALA A 181 7.62 11.26 19.51
CA ALA A 181 8.21 10.97 20.80
C ALA A 181 8.26 9.46 21.07
N ASP A 182 9.23 9.02 21.86
CA ASP A 182 9.40 7.58 22.18
C ASP A 182 8.16 6.97 22.83
N SER A 183 7.43 7.74 23.64
CA SER A 183 6.19 7.32 24.28
C SER A 183 5.07 6.96 23.30
N ASP A 184 5.15 7.46 22.07
CA ASP A 184 4.13 7.28 21.04
C ASP A 184 4.50 6.17 20.05
N LEU A 185 5.74 5.63 20.17
CA LEU A 185 6.22 4.55 19.32
C LEU A 185 5.55 3.22 19.70
N PRO A 186 5.26 2.35 18.71
CA PRO A 186 4.87 0.99 19.02
C PRO A 186 6.05 0.23 19.64
N ASP A 187 5.75 -0.75 20.48
CA ASP A 187 6.73 -1.76 20.88
C ASP A 187 6.41 -3.08 20.14
N THR A 188 7.14 -3.34 19.09
CA THR A 188 6.99 -4.58 18.30
C THR A 188 8.09 -5.60 18.58
N GLY A 189 8.90 -5.37 19.63
CA GLY A 189 9.97 -6.26 20.02
C GLY A 189 11.27 -6.10 19.24
N ILE A 190 11.40 -5.10 18.35
CA ILE A 190 12.63 -4.85 17.58
C ILE A 190 13.62 -3.91 18.29
N GLY A 191 13.22 -3.38 19.44
CA GLY A 191 14.00 -2.43 20.24
C GLY A 191 13.84 -0.98 19.80
N LEU A 192 13.94 -0.07 20.78
CA LEU A 192 13.60 1.35 20.64
C LEU A 192 14.34 2.06 19.50
N GLU A 193 15.62 1.79 19.30
CA GLU A 193 16.43 2.40 18.23
C GLU A 193 15.83 2.10 16.82
N ARG A 194 15.42 0.86 16.61
CA ARG A 194 14.79 0.46 15.35
C ARG A 194 13.36 1.03 15.22
N GLU A 195 12.60 1.09 16.32
CA GLU A 195 11.29 1.73 16.29
C GLU A 195 11.40 3.20 15.92
N ARG A 196 12.35 3.97 16.50
CA ARG A 196 12.65 5.35 16.12
C ARG A 196 12.98 5.48 14.63
N TRP A 197 13.87 4.61 14.14
CA TRP A 197 14.33 4.65 12.75
C TRP A 197 13.21 4.35 11.75
N LEU A 198 12.31 3.41 12.06
CA LEU A 198 11.20 2.99 11.21
C LEU A 198 9.91 3.80 11.46
N SER A 199 9.94 4.80 12.34
CA SER A 199 8.75 5.56 12.73
C SER A 199 8.24 6.56 11.68
N PRO A 200 9.09 7.21 10.85
CA PRO A 200 8.60 8.14 9.84
C PRO A 200 7.78 7.46 8.74
N SER A 201 6.97 8.25 8.02
CA SER A 201 6.36 7.82 6.76
C SER A 201 7.42 7.63 5.67
N PHE A 202 8.40 8.54 5.59
CA PHE A 202 9.52 8.45 4.67
C PHE A 202 10.81 8.09 5.43
N ILE A 203 11.40 6.97 5.10
CA ILE A 203 12.61 6.46 5.75
C ILE A 203 13.81 6.71 4.85
N ARG A 204 14.81 7.47 5.38
CA ARG A 204 16.11 7.65 4.73
C ARG A 204 17.13 6.66 5.29
N GLY A 205 17.87 6.03 4.42
CA GLY A 205 18.98 5.15 4.79
C GLY A 205 19.80 4.72 3.60
N ASP A 206 21.00 4.20 3.85
CA ASP A 206 21.93 3.77 2.80
C ASP A 206 21.51 2.43 2.19
N ASP A 207 21.17 1.46 3.04
CA ASP A 207 20.86 0.10 2.61
C ASP A 207 19.36 -0.16 2.52
N TYR A 208 18.57 0.48 3.38
CA TYR A 208 17.12 0.31 3.51
C TYR A 208 16.43 1.66 3.67
N GLY A 209 15.29 1.83 3.04
CA GLY A 209 14.47 3.04 3.16
C GLY A 209 13.29 3.02 2.21
N THR A 210 12.61 4.16 2.11
CA THR A 210 11.47 4.33 1.20
C THR A 210 11.97 4.26 -0.24
N ARG A 211 11.47 3.26 -0.99
CA ARG A 211 11.79 2.97 -2.38
C ARG A 211 10.76 3.50 -3.36
N ALA A 212 9.50 3.53 -2.95
CA ALA A 212 8.41 4.05 -3.77
C ALA A 212 7.34 4.70 -2.88
N SER A 213 6.81 5.81 -3.36
CA SER A 213 5.58 6.44 -2.89
C SER A 213 4.53 6.29 -3.97
N THR A 214 3.36 5.79 -3.62
CA THR A 214 2.29 5.45 -4.58
C THR A 214 0.99 6.14 -4.21
N VAL A 215 0.32 6.72 -5.21
CA VAL A 215 -1.08 7.17 -5.12
C VAL A 215 -1.88 6.44 -6.18
N LEU A 216 -2.98 5.81 -5.79
CA LEU A 216 -3.90 5.10 -6.66
C LEU A 216 -5.30 5.67 -6.44
N LEU A 217 -5.91 6.14 -7.51
CA LEU A 217 -7.27 6.65 -7.58
C LEU A 217 -8.09 5.73 -8.49
N ILE A 218 -9.28 5.36 -8.04
CA ILE A 218 -10.22 4.55 -8.83
C ILE A 218 -11.61 5.15 -8.63
N ASP A 219 -12.33 5.41 -9.71
CA ASP A 219 -13.71 5.89 -9.67
C ASP A 219 -14.73 4.75 -9.54
N ALA A 220 -15.99 5.10 -9.35
CA ALA A 220 -17.07 4.12 -9.21
C ALA A 220 -17.34 3.30 -10.50
N GLN A 221 -16.80 3.70 -11.64
CA GLN A 221 -16.87 3.00 -12.91
C GLN A 221 -15.67 2.05 -13.12
N GLY A 222 -14.72 2.07 -12.20
CA GLY A 222 -13.51 1.24 -12.25
C GLY A 222 -12.39 1.82 -13.12
N HIS A 223 -12.54 3.08 -13.60
CA HIS A 223 -11.41 3.78 -14.23
C HIS A 223 -10.47 4.31 -13.16
N GLY A 224 -9.19 4.30 -13.44
CA GLY A 224 -8.23 4.72 -12.42
C GLY A 224 -6.97 5.34 -12.96
N GLN A 225 -6.22 5.91 -12.04
CA GLN A 225 -4.87 6.41 -12.26
C GLN A 225 -3.99 5.94 -11.12
N MET A 226 -2.82 5.41 -11.45
CA MET A 226 -1.79 5.07 -10.49
C MET A 226 -0.55 5.89 -10.76
N HIS A 227 -0.03 6.53 -9.71
CA HIS A 227 1.16 7.38 -9.75
C HIS A 227 2.20 6.80 -8.80
N GLU A 228 3.45 6.79 -9.20
CA GLU A 228 4.56 6.30 -8.39
C GLU A 228 5.76 7.24 -8.49
N ARG A 229 6.30 7.66 -7.34
CA ARG A 229 7.62 8.29 -7.20
C ARG A 229 8.61 7.30 -6.64
N ARG A 230 9.79 7.18 -7.24
CA ARG A 230 10.82 6.20 -6.86
C ARG A 230 12.03 6.87 -6.26
N PHE A 231 12.62 6.18 -5.26
CA PHE A 231 13.74 6.69 -4.50
C PHE A 231 14.84 5.63 -4.35
N GLY A 232 16.08 6.10 -4.38
CA GLY A 232 17.30 5.36 -4.07
C GLY A 232 17.75 5.62 -2.63
N ALA A 233 18.99 5.19 -2.35
CA ALA A 233 19.64 5.43 -1.08
C ALA A 233 19.55 6.91 -0.66
N GLN A 234 19.40 7.15 0.63
CA GLN A 234 19.26 8.49 1.20
C GLN A 234 18.10 9.32 0.61
N GLY A 235 17.07 8.66 0.05
CA GLY A 235 15.92 9.35 -0.54
C GLY A 235 16.19 10.08 -1.84
N VAL A 236 17.26 9.72 -2.56
CA VAL A 236 17.56 10.30 -3.88
C VAL A 236 16.43 9.98 -4.84
N PHE A 237 15.81 11.02 -5.40
CA PHE A 237 14.74 10.86 -6.37
C PHE A 237 15.24 10.21 -7.67
N LEU A 238 14.61 9.12 -8.09
CA LEU A 238 14.98 8.34 -9.27
C LEU A 238 14.02 8.50 -10.44
N GLY A 239 12.87 9.14 -10.23
CA GLY A 239 11.89 9.38 -11.27
C GLY A 239 10.46 9.11 -10.85
N GLU A 240 9.54 9.44 -11.72
CA GLU A 240 8.10 9.32 -11.55
C GLU A 240 7.49 8.55 -12.72
N SER A 241 6.43 7.80 -12.45
CA SER A 241 5.62 7.11 -13.45
C SER A 241 4.15 7.31 -13.16
N ASN A 242 3.33 7.40 -14.18
CA ASN A 242 1.88 7.38 -14.05
C ASN A 242 1.27 6.47 -15.12
N VAL A 243 0.17 5.80 -14.78
CA VAL A 243 -0.59 4.92 -15.68
C VAL A 243 -2.07 5.12 -15.40
N ALA A 244 -2.81 5.43 -16.46
CA ALA A 244 -4.28 5.44 -16.43
C ALA A 244 -4.83 4.10 -16.95
N PHE A 245 -5.98 3.63 -16.47
CA PHE A 245 -6.59 2.35 -16.84
C PHE A 245 -8.11 2.38 -16.71
#